data_6edc6882da3a27a8822bfc338a8f0354
#
_entry.id   6edc6882da3a27a8822bfc338a8f0354
#
_cell.length_a   1.000
_cell.length_b   1.000
_cell.length_c   1.000
_cell.angle_alpha   90.00
_cell.angle_beta   90.00
_cell.angle_gamma   90.00
#
_symmetry.space_group_name_H-M   'P 1'
#
loop_
_entity.id
_entity.type
_entity.pdbx_description
1 polymer ?
#
loop_
_entity_poly.entity_id
_entity_poly.type
_entity_poly.pdbx_seq_one_letter_code
_entity_poly.pdbx_strand_id
1 'polypeptide(L)'
;MGNKQIKQHLETAQKTGVLKISLQRLQEFPPQLKAYPNVLKTLDLSENRFEHMPDELGRLTLLKHLNLSGNRLVELNEVLGELVKLEVLLLMDNMLTKLPKTLANCTHLKTVNLSNNQLKEFPVMLCGLNKLDVLDLSRNKITEVPSEVGNLYVTELNLNQNQISALAEEIADCPKLKTLRLEENCLQASALTPRILKESKICNLAVDGNLFNSKQFTDLDGYDVYMERYTAVKKKMF
;
A
#
# COMPACT_ATOMS: atom_id res chain seq x y z
N MET A 1 16.28 -15.04 23.02
CA MET A 1 15.27 -16.11 23.18
C MET A 1 15.59 -17.22 22.19
N GLY A 2 15.51 -18.47 22.63
CA GLY A 2 16.30 -19.48 22.00
C GLY A 2 15.60 -20.20 20.85
N ASN A 3 16.40 -20.87 20.04
CA ASN A 3 16.10 -21.84 18.98
C ASN A 3 14.89 -22.79 19.26
N LYS A 4 14.57 -23.02 20.53
CA LYS A 4 13.49 -23.93 20.95
C LYS A 4 12.10 -23.37 20.66
N GLN A 5 11.89 -22.08 20.84
CA GLN A 5 10.58 -21.42 20.61
C GLN A 5 10.31 -21.26 19.11
N ILE A 6 11.33 -20.90 18.33
CA ILE A 6 11.21 -20.83 16.86
C ILE A 6 10.90 -22.23 16.29
N LYS A 7 11.51 -23.29 16.84
CA LYS A 7 11.26 -24.67 16.41
C LYS A 7 9.79 -25.05 16.61
N GLN A 8 9.20 -24.70 17.74
CA GLN A 8 7.78 -25.00 18.04
C GLN A 8 6.85 -24.23 17.08
N HIS A 9 7.15 -22.94 16.77
CA HIS A 9 6.39 -22.18 15.78
C HIS A 9 6.46 -22.81 14.40
N LEU A 10 7.63 -23.34 14.01
CA LEU A 10 7.82 -24.02 12.73
C LEU A 10 7.06 -25.35 12.62
N GLU A 11 7.03 -26.15 13.70
CA GLU A 11 6.24 -27.39 13.76
C GLU A 11 4.74 -27.11 13.62
N THR A 12 4.26 -26.02 14.22
CA THR A 12 2.87 -25.57 14.07
C THR A 12 2.61 -25.08 12.64
N ALA A 13 3.55 -24.33 12.07
CA ALA A 13 3.46 -23.79 10.72
C ALA A 13 3.36 -24.91 9.66
N GLN A 14 4.06 -26.02 9.87
CA GLN A 14 4.00 -27.17 8.99
C GLN A 14 2.60 -27.77 8.88
N LYS A 15 1.81 -27.70 9.94
CA LYS A 15 0.44 -28.22 10.00
C LYS A 15 -0.60 -27.21 9.52
N THR A 16 -0.37 -25.92 9.79
CA THR A 16 -1.37 -24.87 9.60
C THR A 16 -1.13 -24.01 8.35
N GLY A 17 0.11 -24.00 7.84
CA GLY A 17 0.54 -23.05 6.81
C GLY A 17 0.71 -21.62 7.32
N VAL A 18 0.70 -21.39 8.64
CA VAL A 18 0.79 -20.09 9.27
C VAL A 18 2.02 -20.02 10.17
N LEU A 19 2.93 -19.09 9.88
CA LEU A 19 4.08 -18.81 10.72
C LEU A 19 4.04 -17.36 11.19
N LYS A 20 4.05 -17.16 12.51
CA LYS A 20 4.14 -15.86 13.15
C LYS A 20 5.33 -15.83 14.09
N ILE A 21 6.32 -14.97 13.77
CA ILE A 21 7.54 -14.76 14.55
C ILE A 21 7.77 -13.24 14.69
N SER A 22 6.73 -12.54 15.11
CA SER A 22 6.80 -11.10 15.39
C SER A 22 7.43 -10.81 16.76
N LEU A 23 7.97 -9.58 16.94
CA LEU A 23 8.49 -9.07 18.23
C LEU A 23 9.67 -9.87 18.80
N GLN A 24 10.44 -10.59 17.97
CA GLN A 24 11.55 -11.45 18.42
C GLN A 24 12.93 -10.77 18.35
N ARG A 25 12.99 -9.50 17.89
CA ARG A 25 14.23 -8.76 17.66
C ARG A 25 15.21 -9.45 16.70
N LEU A 26 14.67 -10.24 15.75
CA LEU A 26 15.48 -10.94 14.76
C LEU A 26 16.14 -9.94 13.80
N GLN A 27 17.40 -10.17 13.49
CA GLN A 27 18.17 -9.41 12.49
C GLN A 27 18.30 -10.17 11.18
N GLU A 28 18.28 -11.51 11.26
CA GLU A 28 18.38 -12.39 10.11
C GLU A 28 17.15 -13.32 10.03
N PHE A 29 16.76 -13.63 8.82
CA PHE A 29 15.68 -14.58 8.58
C PHE A 29 16.08 -15.96 9.09
N PRO A 30 15.19 -16.65 9.81
CA PRO A 30 15.46 -17.99 10.29
C PRO A 30 15.80 -18.93 9.12
N PRO A 31 16.99 -19.55 9.09
CA PRO A 31 17.39 -20.42 7.97
C PRO A 31 16.46 -21.61 7.78
N GLN A 32 15.73 -21.98 8.81
CA GLN A 32 14.73 -23.04 8.80
C GLN A 32 13.55 -22.75 7.84
N LEU A 33 13.28 -21.48 7.49
CA LEU A 33 12.24 -21.11 6.52
C LEU A 33 12.46 -21.77 5.15
N LYS A 34 13.73 -22.05 4.80
CA LYS A 34 14.11 -22.76 3.56
C LYS A 34 13.48 -24.16 3.45
N ALA A 35 13.10 -24.78 4.56
CA ALA A 35 12.51 -26.12 4.60
C ALA A 35 10.99 -26.15 4.32
N TYR A 36 10.33 -24.96 4.21
CA TYR A 36 8.86 -24.87 4.12
C TYR A 36 8.32 -24.18 2.84
N PRO A 37 8.95 -24.34 1.67
CA PRO A 37 8.58 -23.57 0.48
C PRO A 37 7.14 -23.86 0.00
N ASN A 38 6.64 -25.07 0.24
CA ASN A 38 5.35 -25.55 -0.25
C ASN A 38 4.28 -25.67 0.86
N VAL A 39 4.43 -24.97 1.96
CA VAL A 39 3.52 -25.07 3.11
C VAL A 39 2.95 -23.71 3.52
N LEU A 40 3.82 -22.70 3.58
CA LEU A 40 3.44 -21.40 4.15
C LEU A 40 2.48 -20.63 3.25
N LYS A 41 1.34 -20.26 3.83
CA LYS A 41 0.33 -19.35 3.24
C LYS A 41 0.33 -17.99 3.95
N THR A 42 0.74 -17.95 5.21
CA THR A 42 0.85 -16.71 6.00
C THR A 42 2.21 -16.69 6.69
N LEU A 43 2.93 -15.59 6.50
CA LEU A 43 4.19 -15.31 7.16
C LEU A 43 4.11 -13.93 7.81
N ASP A 44 4.21 -13.90 9.13
CA ASP A 44 4.28 -12.67 9.92
C ASP A 44 5.64 -12.58 10.61
N LEU A 45 6.42 -11.62 10.17
CA LEU A 45 7.77 -11.30 10.65
C LEU A 45 7.82 -9.84 11.14
N SER A 46 6.69 -9.27 11.47
CA SER A 46 6.59 -7.88 11.91
C SER A 46 7.35 -7.61 13.22
N GLU A 47 7.65 -6.33 13.46
CA GLU A 47 8.28 -5.87 14.71
C GLU A 47 9.60 -6.60 15.03
N ASN A 48 10.43 -6.77 14.01
CA ASN A 48 11.77 -7.32 14.12
C ASN A 48 12.83 -6.26 13.72
N ARG A 49 14.02 -6.67 13.33
CA ARG A 49 15.14 -5.79 12.98
C ARG A 49 15.75 -6.15 11.63
N PHE A 50 14.94 -6.66 10.71
CA PHE A 50 15.42 -7.02 9.38
C PHE A 50 15.81 -5.77 8.58
N GLU A 51 17.03 -5.75 8.07
CA GLU A 51 17.52 -4.68 7.19
C GLU A 51 17.42 -5.08 5.71
N HIS A 52 17.46 -6.38 5.43
CA HIS A 52 17.38 -6.94 4.10
C HIS A 52 16.40 -8.11 4.04
N MET A 53 15.79 -8.30 2.90
CA MET A 53 14.94 -9.45 2.59
C MET A 53 15.81 -10.51 1.90
N PRO A 54 15.80 -11.78 2.36
CA PRO A 54 16.60 -12.83 1.72
C PRO A 54 15.94 -13.31 0.43
N ASP A 55 16.76 -13.73 -0.53
CA ASP A 55 16.28 -14.29 -1.81
C ASP A 55 15.40 -15.55 -1.63
N GLU A 56 15.65 -16.28 -0.58
CA GLU A 56 14.89 -17.50 -0.27
C GLU A 56 13.40 -17.23 -0.01
N LEU A 57 13.03 -15.99 0.31
CA LEU A 57 11.62 -15.64 0.48
C LEU A 57 10.82 -15.87 -0.80
N GLY A 58 11.42 -15.64 -1.98
CA GLY A 58 10.78 -15.90 -3.28
C GLY A 58 10.36 -17.35 -3.50
N ARG A 59 10.96 -18.32 -2.79
CA ARG A 59 10.59 -19.73 -2.86
C ARG A 59 9.27 -20.06 -2.17
N LEU A 60 8.72 -19.15 -1.36
CA LEU A 60 7.46 -19.35 -0.63
C LEU A 60 6.25 -19.07 -1.54
N THR A 61 6.19 -19.70 -2.70
CA THR A 61 5.22 -19.41 -3.79
C THR A 61 3.75 -19.66 -3.44
N LEU A 62 3.45 -20.33 -2.32
CA LEU A 62 2.09 -20.49 -1.81
C LEU A 62 1.64 -19.34 -0.89
N LEU A 63 2.55 -18.38 -0.61
CA LEU A 63 2.28 -17.31 0.32
C LEU A 63 1.16 -16.39 -0.19
N LYS A 64 0.19 -16.15 0.70
CA LYS A 64 -0.95 -15.25 0.48
C LYS A 64 -0.87 -13.99 1.33
N HIS A 65 -0.30 -14.10 2.53
CA HIS A 65 -0.18 -12.99 3.46
C HIS A 65 1.27 -12.86 3.93
N LEU A 66 1.88 -11.74 3.64
CA LEU A 66 3.22 -11.38 4.09
C LEU A 66 3.15 -10.09 4.92
N ASN A 67 3.59 -10.18 6.17
CA ASN A 67 3.72 -9.03 7.05
C ASN A 67 5.20 -8.86 7.46
N LEU A 68 5.80 -7.75 7.03
CA LEU A 68 7.16 -7.33 7.35
C LEU A 68 7.17 -5.94 8.01
N SER A 69 6.02 -5.49 8.53
CA SER A 69 5.88 -4.17 9.15
C SER A 69 6.77 -4.01 10.39
N GLY A 70 7.16 -2.79 10.72
CA GLY A 70 7.97 -2.51 11.91
C GLY A 70 9.37 -3.12 11.85
N ASN A 71 10.01 -3.07 10.69
CA ASN A 71 11.39 -3.53 10.48
C ASN A 71 12.30 -2.36 10.05
N ARG A 72 13.46 -2.65 9.50
CA ARG A 72 14.44 -1.66 9.02
C ARG A 72 14.78 -1.84 7.55
N LEU A 73 13.83 -2.38 6.78
CA LEU A 73 14.03 -2.66 5.36
C LEU A 73 14.22 -1.37 4.57
N VAL A 74 15.33 -1.27 3.83
CA VAL A 74 15.64 -0.13 2.96
C VAL A 74 15.17 -0.39 1.53
N GLU A 75 15.20 -1.64 1.10
CA GLU A 75 14.75 -2.09 -0.21
C GLU A 75 14.19 -3.52 -0.13
N LEU A 76 13.45 -3.90 -1.17
CA LEU A 76 12.93 -5.25 -1.36
C LEU A 76 13.57 -5.85 -2.61
N ASN A 77 13.88 -7.14 -2.53
CA ASN A 77 14.46 -7.87 -3.66
C ASN A 77 13.43 -8.12 -4.77
N GLU A 78 13.89 -8.22 -6.01
CA GLU A 78 13.08 -8.58 -7.18
C GLU A 78 12.39 -9.96 -7.02
N VAL A 79 12.92 -10.85 -6.18
CA VAL A 79 12.31 -12.16 -5.87
C VAL A 79 10.92 -12.06 -5.21
N LEU A 80 10.52 -10.88 -4.73
CA LEU A 80 9.17 -10.65 -4.23
C LEU A 80 8.11 -10.94 -5.31
N GLY A 81 8.43 -10.68 -6.57
CA GLY A 81 7.58 -10.96 -7.72
C GLY A 81 7.29 -12.44 -7.97
N GLU A 82 8.05 -13.37 -7.36
CA GLU A 82 7.79 -14.81 -7.41
C GLU A 82 6.58 -15.22 -6.55
N LEU A 83 6.16 -14.33 -5.63
CA LEU A 83 5.03 -14.57 -4.74
C LEU A 83 3.69 -14.29 -5.45
N VAL A 84 3.46 -14.92 -6.58
CA VAL A 84 2.32 -14.66 -7.47
C VAL A 84 0.94 -14.88 -6.84
N LYS A 85 0.86 -15.64 -5.72
CA LYS A 85 -0.38 -15.86 -4.96
C LYS A 85 -0.60 -14.87 -3.84
N LEU A 86 0.29 -13.87 -3.68
CA LEU A 86 0.22 -12.91 -2.60
C LEU A 86 -1.06 -12.05 -2.73
N GLU A 87 -1.84 -12.00 -1.65
CA GLU A 87 -3.09 -11.25 -1.55
C GLU A 87 -2.95 -10.03 -0.64
N VAL A 88 -2.13 -10.15 0.40
CA VAL A 88 -1.91 -9.08 1.39
C VAL A 88 -0.41 -8.89 1.62
N LEU A 89 0.05 -7.66 1.42
CA LEU A 89 1.43 -7.25 1.64
C LEU A 89 1.46 -6.06 2.61
N LEU A 90 2.01 -6.29 3.81
CA LEU A 90 2.13 -5.27 4.85
C LEU A 90 3.62 -4.94 5.07
N LEU A 91 3.98 -3.70 4.83
CA LEU A 91 5.35 -3.16 4.85
C LEU A 91 5.44 -1.83 5.60
N MET A 92 4.40 -1.47 6.36
CA MET A 92 4.37 -0.21 7.11
C MET A 92 5.53 -0.14 8.11
N ASP A 93 5.92 1.08 8.48
CA ASP A 93 6.97 1.32 9.46
C ASP A 93 8.32 0.66 9.09
N ASN A 94 8.82 0.98 7.88
CA ASN A 94 10.13 0.58 7.39
C ASN A 94 10.90 1.79 6.85
N MET A 95 12.00 1.58 6.16
CA MET A 95 12.83 2.63 5.55
C MET A 95 12.89 2.50 4.02
N LEU A 96 11.84 1.95 3.39
CA LEU A 96 11.82 1.66 1.96
C LEU A 96 11.87 2.94 1.13
N THR A 97 12.82 3.01 0.21
CA THR A 97 13.01 4.14 -0.71
C THR A 97 12.45 3.88 -2.11
N LYS A 98 12.28 2.61 -2.48
CA LYS A 98 11.78 2.12 -3.77
C LYS A 98 11.18 0.73 -3.62
N LEU A 99 10.40 0.32 -4.63
CA LEU A 99 9.84 -1.03 -4.73
C LEU A 99 10.39 -1.74 -5.96
N PRO A 100 10.51 -3.08 -5.93
CA PRO A 100 10.92 -3.86 -7.09
C PRO A 100 9.84 -3.81 -8.19
N LYS A 101 10.26 -3.71 -9.44
CA LYS A 101 9.33 -3.69 -10.59
C LYS A 101 8.57 -5.00 -10.73
N THR A 102 9.18 -6.10 -10.32
CA THR A 102 8.57 -7.45 -10.34
C THR A 102 7.35 -7.57 -9.43
N LEU A 103 7.09 -6.61 -8.54
CA LEU A 103 5.86 -6.57 -7.75
C LEU A 103 4.59 -6.54 -8.63
N ALA A 104 4.70 -6.06 -9.86
CA ALA A 104 3.65 -6.15 -10.88
C ALA A 104 3.21 -7.60 -11.19
N ASN A 105 4.04 -8.61 -10.93
CA ASN A 105 3.71 -10.02 -11.13
C ASN A 105 2.76 -10.57 -10.06
N CYS A 106 2.64 -9.90 -8.92
CA CYS A 106 1.77 -10.29 -7.81
C CYS A 106 0.30 -9.93 -8.11
N THR A 107 -0.26 -10.46 -9.20
CA THR A 107 -1.58 -10.10 -9.74
C THR A 107 -2.77 -10.46 -8.83
N HIS A 108 -2.54 -11.13 -7.71
CA HIS A 108 -3.56 -11.45 -6.71
C HIS A 108 -3.61 -10.47 -5.54
N LEU A 109 -2.72 -9.48 -5.51
CA LEU A 109 -2.71 -8.46 -4.45
C LEU A 109 -4.07 -7.74 -4.38
N LYS A 110 -4.58 -7.65 -3.15
CA LYS A 110 -5.83 -6.97 -2.76
C LYS A 110 -5.55 -5.80 -1.82
N THR A 111 -4.58 -5.98 -0.93
CA THR A 111 -4.21 -4.97 0.06
C THR A 111 -2.70 -4.81 0.08
N VAL A 112 -2.25 -3.57 -0.09
CA VAL A 112 -0.86 -3.17 0.06
C VAL A 112 -0.79 -2.00 1.02
N ASN A 113 -0.03 -2.16 2.12
CA ASN A 113 0.24 -1.09 3.05
C ASN A 113 1.74 -0.79 3.07
N LEU A 114 2.09 0.41 2.63
CA LEU A 114 3.45 0.97 2.54
C LEU A 114 3.58 2.24 3.38
N SER A 115 2.65 2.47 4.29
CA SER A 115 2.64 3.68 5.12
C SER A 115 3.90 3.78 6.00
N ASN A 116 4.29 5.00 6.30
CA ASN A 116 5.45 5.32 7.11
C ASN A 116 6.75 4.66 6.58
N ASN A 117 7.11 5.05 5.35
CA ASN A 117 8.34 4.67 4.66
C ASN A 117 9.03 5.91 4.08
N GLN A 118 9.95 5.74 3.16
CA GLN A 118 10.72 6.83 2.54
C GLN A 118 10.58 6.87 1.01
N LEU A 119 9.45 6.40 0.48
CA LEU A 119 9.17 6.40 -0.95
C LEU A 119 9.10 7.84 -1.47
N LYS A 120 9.85 8.14 -2.54
CA LYS A 120 9.86 9.47 -3.18
C LYS A 120 8.96 9.51 -4.42
N GLU A 121 8.72 8.38 -5.04
CA GLU A 121 7.96 8.23 -6.26
C GLU A 121 6.70 7.39 -6.00
N PHE A 122 5.64 7.70 -6.75
CA PHE A 122 4.43 6.89 -6.75
C PHE A 122 4.73 5.52 -7.38
N PRO A 123 4.32 4.40 -6.77
CA PRO A 123 4.65 3.05 -7.24
C PRO A 123 3.81 2.64 -8.45
N VAL A 124 4.12 3.13 -9.64
CA VAL A 124 3.37 2.91 -10.89
C VAL A 124 3.19 1.43 -11.26
N MET A 125 4.09 0.54 -10.80
CA MET A 125 3.97 -0.90 -11.04
C MET A 125 2.71 -1.52 -10.40
N LEU A 126 2.07 -0.83 -9.46
CA LEU A 126 0.83 -1.28 -8.83
C LEU A 126 -0.43 -0.91 -9.64
N CYS A 127 -0.32 0.04 -10.59
CA CYS A 127 -1.48 0.54 -11.33
C CYS A 127 -2.17 -0.53 -12.20
N GLY A 128 -1.42 -1.53 -12.70
CA GLY A 128 -1.99 -2.62 -13.50
C GLY A 128 -2.62 -3.77 -12.69
N LEU A 129 -2.62 -3.71 -11.36
CA LEU A 129 -3.12 -4.78 -10.50
C LEU A 129 -4.63 -4.70 -10.32
N ASN A 130 -5.39 -5.38 -11.15
CA ASN A 130 -6.85 -5.28 -11.24
C ASN A 130 -7.63 -5.85 -10.04
N LYS A 131 -6.96 -6.56 -9.13
CA LYS A 131 -7.53 -7.07 -7.86
C LYS A 131 -7.18 -6.20 -6.66
N LEU A 132 -6.28 -5.22 -6.84
CA LEU A 132 -5.89 -4.34 -5.76
C LEU A 132 -7.09 -3.48 -5.34
N ASP A 133 -7.41 -3.50 -4.06
CA ASP A 133 -8.58 -2.82 -3.51
C ASP A 133 -8.20 -1.68 -2.56
N VAL A 134 -7.17 -1.90 -1.73
CA VAL A 134 -6.68 -0.91 -0.77
C VAL A 134 -5.19 -0.68 -0.94
N LEU A 135 -4.80 0.58 -1.14
CA LEU A 135 -3.42 1.02 -1.22
C LEU A 135 -3.17 2.15 -0.22
N ASP A 136 -2.33 1.88 0.77
CA ASP A 136 -1.89 2.89 1.73
C ASP A 136 -0.42 3.27 1.47
N LEU A 137 -0.21 4.53 1.08
CA LEU A 137 1.06 5.18 0.81
C LEU A 137 1.29 6.37 1.75
N SER A 138 0.49 6.50 2.81
CA SER A 138 0.60 7.63 3.73
C SER A 138 1.96 7.69 4.43
N ARG A 139 2.34 8.90 4.89
CA ARG A 139 3.60 9.12 5.61
C ARG A 139 4.83 8.66 4.81
N ASN A 140 4.91 9.11 3.57
CA ASN A 140 6.05 8.90 2.69
C ASN A 140 6.62 10.26 2.23
N LYS A 141 7.42 10.28 1.19
CA LYS A 141 8.05 11.49 0.62
C LYS A 141 7.66 11.67 -0.85
N ILE A 142 6.49 11.17 -1.24
CA ILE A 142 5.99 11.24 -2.63
C ILE A 142 5.72 12.69 -2.98
N THR A 143 6.21 13.14 -4.14
CA THR A 143 6.10 14.54 -4.57
C THR A 143 5.03 14.76 -5.65
N GLU A 144 4.66 13.70 -6.38
CA GLU A 144 3.67 13.77 -7.46
C GLU A 144 2.91 12.46 -7.62
N VAL A 145 1.71 12.55 -8.15
CA VAL A 145 0.92 11.41 -8.61
C VAL A 145 0.84 11.48 -10.14
N PRO A 146 1.50 10.54 -10.85
CA PRO A 146 1.64 10.59 -12.29
C PRO A 146 0.38 10.09 -13.03
N SER A 147 0.32 10.28 -14.34
CA SER A 147 -0.83 9.93 -15.19
C SER A 147 -1.18 8.43 -15.18
N GLU A 148 -0.20 7.56 -14.96
CA GLU A 148 -0.41 6.11 -14.83
C GLU A 148 -1.40 5.74 -13.73
N VAL A 149 -1.66 6.65 -12.78
CA VAL A 149 -2.67 6.46 -11.72
C VAL A 149 -4.07 6.14 -12.28
N GLY A 150 -4.40 6.61 -13.48
CA GLY A 150 -5.67 6.31 -14.14
C GLY A 150 -5.95 4.81 -14.31
N ASN A 151 -4.91 3.99 -14.31
CA ASN A 151 -5.01 2.53 -14.38
C ASN A 151 -5.07 1.85 -13.00
N LEU A 152 -5.20 2.59 -11.91
CA LEU A 152 -5.24 2.03 -10.55
C LEU A 152 -6.66 1.55 -10.20
N TYR A 153 -6.78 0.30 -9.75
CA TYR A 153 -8.07 -0.37 -9.52
C TYR A 153 -8.59 -0.30 -8.07
N VAL A 154 -7.96 0.46 -7.21
CA VAL A 154 -8.32 0.53 -5.78
C VAL A 154 -9.67 1.20 -5.53
N THR A 155 -10.36 0.80 -4.47
CA THR A 155 -11.51 1.53 -3.91
C THR A 155 -11.05 2.61 -2.93
N GLU A 156 -9.92 2.40 -2.25
CA GLU A 156 -9.31 3.35 -1.32
C GLU A 156 -7.83 3.56 -1.62
N LEU A 157 -7.45 4.83 -1.81
CA LEU A 157 -6.07 5.30 -1.94
C LEU A 157 -5.78 6.31 -0.82
N ASN A 158 -4.81 5.98 0.03
CA ASN A 158 -4.35 6.86 1.09
C ASN A 158 -2.96 7.41 0.76
N LEU A 159 -2.88 8.71 0.57
CA LEU A 159 -1.68 9.49 0.27
C LEU A 159 -1.43 10.59 1.31
N ASN A 160 -2.06 10.51 2.48
CA ASN A 160 -1.90 11.50 3.55
C ASN A 160 -0.44 11.65 3.98
N GLN A 161 -0.06 12.85 4.40
CA GLN A 161 1.26 13.11 4.95
C GLN A 161 2.39 12.72 3.99
N ASN A 162 2.34 13.31 2.78
CA ASN A 162 3.39 13.25 1.77
C ASN A 162 3.86 14.66 1.40
N GLN A 163 4.48 14.84 0.27
CA GLN A 163 4.97 16.12 -0.25
C GLN A 163 4.37 16.41 -1.63
N ILE A 164 3.15 15.89 -1.89
CA ILE A 164 2.53 15.93 -3.22
C ILE A 164 2.14 17.36 -3.56
N SER A 165 2.71 17.87 -4.63
CA SER A 165 2.42 19.17 -5.20
C SER A 165 1.74 19.09 -6.59
N ALA A 166 1.83 17.92 -7.25
CA ALA A 166 1.23 17.66 -8.55
C ALA A 166 0.35 16.39 -8.49
N LEU A 167 -0.88 16.50 -8.95
CA LEU A 167 -1.85 15.42 -9.03
C LEU A 167 -2.36 15.34 -10.47
N ALA A 168 -2.06 14.24 -11.15
CA ALA A 168 -2.52 14.00 -12.52
C ALA A 168 -4.04 13.85 -12.54
N GLU A 169 -4.70 14.53 -13.49
CA GLU A 169 -6.16 14.48 -13.60
C GLU A 169 -6.70 13.11 -14.02
N GLU A 170 -5.86 12.24 -14.56
CA GLU A 170 -6.16 10.85 -14.88
C GLU A 170 -6.58 10.02 -13.66
N ILE A 171 -6.38 10.53 -12.43
CA ILE A 171 -6.99 9.93 -11.24
C ILE A 171 -8.52 9.85 -11.35
N ALA A 172 -9.13 10.68 -12.17
CA ALA A 172 -10.56 10.63 -12.49
C ALA A 172 -10.96 9.35 -13.25
N ASP A 173 -10.02 8.74 -13.98
CA ASP A 173 -10.24 7.52 -14.75
C ASP A 173 -10.18 6.25 -13.91
N CYS A 174 -9.75 6.34 -12.65
CA CYS A 174 -9.69 5.19 -11.76
C CYS A 174 -11.05 4.50 -11.66
N PRO A 175 -11.17 3.22 -12.11
CA PRO A 175 -12.48 2.60 -12.35
C PRO A 175 -13.30 2.34 -11.09
N LYS A 176 -12.66 2.31 -9.90
CA LYS A 176 -13.29 1.94 -8.63
C LYS A 176 -13.05 2.93 -7.50
N LEU A 177 -12.19 3.93 -7.68
CA LEU A 177 -11.73 4.80 -6.60
C LEU A 177 -12.91 5.59 -6.00
N LYS A 178 -13.20 5.34 -4.73
CA LYS A 178 -14.26 6.00 -3.96
C LYS A 178 -13.71 6.88 -2.86
N THR A 179 -12.63 6.44 -2.21
CA THR A 179 -11.98 7.19 -1.13
C THR A 179 -10.57 7.58 -1.54
N LEU A 180 -10.33 8.89 -1.61
CA LEU A 180 -9.01 9.46 -1.86
C LEU A 180 -8.64 10.37 -0.69
N ARG A 181 -7.52 10.05 -0.02
CA ARG A 181 -6.99 10.82 1.10
C ARG A 181 -5.70 11.50 0.67
N LEU A 182 -5.67 12.83 0.75
CA LEU A 182 -4.57 13.71 0.35
C LEU A 182 -4.26 14.76 1.43
N GLU A 183 -4.67 14.49 2.68
CA GLU A 183 -4.45 15.41 3.80
C GLU A 183 -2.95 15.61 4.07
N GLU A 184 -2.59 16.82 4.52
CA GLU A 184 -1.21 17.17 4.87
C GLU A 184 -0.21 16.90 3.72
N ASN A 185 -0.48 17.56 2.56
CA ASN A 185 0.38 17.58 1.38
C ASN A 185 0.68 19.01 0.94
N CYS A 186 1.23 19.20 -0.25
CA CYS A 186 1.64 20.50 -0.82
C CYS A 186 0.77 20.92 -2.03
N LEU A 187 -0.48 20.43 -2.12
CA LEU A 187 -1.36 20.73 -3.25
C LEU A 187 -1.86 22.19 -3.20
N GLN A 188 -1.91 22.84 -4.36
CA GLN A 188 -2.71 24.04 -4.59
C GLN A 188 -4.15 23.63 -4.94
N ALA A 189 -5.13 24.53 -4.72
CA ALA A 189 -6.53 24.26 -5.06
C ALA A 189 -6.72 23.86 -6.54
N SER A 190 -5.93 24.44 -7.44
CA SER A 190 -5.94 24.16 -8.88
C SER A 190 -5.55 22.72 -9.24
N ALA A 191 -4.92 21.97 -8.34
CA ALA A 191 -4.62 20.56 -8.57
C ALA A 191 -5.88 19.68 -8.55
N LEU A 192 -6.96 20.16 -7.92
CA LEU A 192 -8.27 19.50 -7.94
C LEU A 192 -9.08 20.02 -9.13
N THR A 193 -8.73 19.53 -10.32
CA THR A 193 -9.33 19.99 -11.58
C THR A 193 -10.84 19.72 -11.66
N PRO A 194 -11.57 20.48 -12.51
CA PRO A 194 -12.99 20.18 -12.78
C PRO A 194 -13.23 18.74 -13.21
N ARG A 195 -12.29 18.13 -13.94
CA ARG A 195 -12.38 16.73 -14.35
C ARG A 195 -12.40 15.80 -13.13
N ILE A 196 -11.49 15.99 -12.17
CA ILE A 196 -11.47 15.20 -10.92
C ILE A 196 -12.77 15.36 -10.15
N LEU A 197 -13.26 16.59 -10.00
CA LEU A 197 -14.45 16.86 -9.20
C LEU A 197 -15.75 16.43 -9.88
N LYS A 198 -15.87 16.51 -11.20
CA LYS A 198 -17.11 16.21 -11.95
C LYS A 198 -17.18 14.76 -12.45
N GLU A 199 -16.08 14.21 -12.97
CA GLU A 199 -16.10 12.97 -13.75
C GLU A 199 -15.65 11.74 -12.96
N SER A 200 -14.88 11.92 -11.86
CA SER A 200 -14.40 10.80 -11.06
C SER A 200 -15.52 10.07 -10.31
N LYS A 201 -15.21 8.87 -9.81
CA LYS A 201 -16.09 8.11 -8.90
C LYS A 201 -15.82 8.42 -7.42
N ILE A 202 -14.95 9.36 -7.14
CA ILE A 202 -14.56 9.74 -5.79
C ILE A 202 -15.76 10.37 -5.08
N CYS A 203 -16.18 9.76 -3.98
CA CYS A 203 -17.24 10.25 -3.12
C CYS A 203 -16.80 10.59 -1.71
N ASN A 204 -15.54 10.28 -1.37
CA ASN A 204 -14.91 10.68 -0.11
C ASN A 204 -13.51 11.21 -0.41
N LEU A 205 -13.38 12.54 -0.43
CA LEU A 205 -12.13 13.25 -0.71
C LEU A 205 -11.71 14.00 0.55
N ALA A 206 -10.55 13.65 1.11
CA ALA A 206 -9.95 14.31 2.27
C ALA A 206 -8.72 15.10 1.80
N VAL A 207 -8.71 16.41 2.00
CA VAL A 207 -7.69 17.35 1.48
C VAL A 207 -7.20 18.38 2.48
N ASP A 208 -7.57 18.26 3.75
CA ASP A 208 -7.18 19.21 4.78
C ASP A 208 -5.65 19.27 4.95
N GLY A 209 -5.13 20.41 5.36
CA GLY A 209 -3.68 20.61 5.56
C GLY A 209 -2.86 20.75 4.28
N ASN A 210 -3.49 21.08 3.13
CA ASN A 210 -2.83 21.48 1.91
C ASN A 210 -2.62 22.99 1.81
N LEU A 211 -2.11 23.51 0.70
CA LEU A 211 -1.79 24.93 0.47
C LEU A 211 -3.02 25.75 0.03
N PHE A 212 -4.21 25.36 0.45
CA PHE A 212 -5.46 26.07 0.21
C PHE A 212 -6.40 25.92 1.41
N ASN A 213 -7.34 26.83 1.55
CA ASN A 213 -8.34 26.81 2.62
C ASN A 213 -9.69 26.26 2.14
N SER A 214 -10.59 26.00 3.09
CA SER A 214 -11.92 25.43 2.81
C SER A 214 -12.71 26.27 1.79
N LYS A 215 -12.62 27.62 1.83
CA LYS A 215 -13.31 28.48 0.89
C LYS A 215 -12.79 28.28 -0.53
N GLN A 216 -11.47 28.25 -0.71
CA GLN A 216 -10.87 27.98 -2.02
C GLN A 216 -11.29 26.59 -2.57
N PHE A 217 -11.46 25.60 -1.71
CA PHE A 217 -11.96 24.30 -2.12
C PHE A 217 -13.44 24.33 -2.53
N THR A 218 -14.28 24.99 -1.73
CA THR A 218 -15.73 25.11 -2.04
C THR A 218 -16.03 25.96 -3.27
N ASP A 219 -15.13 26.87 -3.63
CA ASP A 219 -15.27 27.74 -4.81
C ASP A 219 -14.78 27.08 -6.12
N LEU A 220 -14.27 25.81 -6.05
CA LEU A 220 -13.80 25.10 -7.25
C LEU A 220 -14.95 24.69 -8.18
N ASP A 221 -14.72 24.83 -9.47
CA ASP A 221 -15.64 24.32 -10.48
C ASP A 221 -15.81 22.80 -10.37
N GLY A 222 -17.05 22.35 -10.12
CA GLY A 222 -17.41 20.95 -9.91
C GLY A 222 -17.48 20.50 -8.45
N TYR A 223 -17.23 21.41 -7.48
CA TYR A 223 -17.39 21.09 -6.06
C TYR A 223 -18.83 20.65 -5.73
N ASP A 224 -19.83 21.28 -6.31
CA ASP A 224 -21.25 20.94 -6.17
C ASP A 224 -21.54 19.51 -6.62
N VAL A 225 -21.02 19.11 -7.79
CA VAL A 225 -21.16 17.75 -8.36
C VAL A 225 -20.46 16.72 -7.46
N TYR A 226 -19.29 17.05 -6.93
CA TYR A 226 -18.62 16.20 -5.94
C TYR A 226 -19.47 16.03 -4.68
N MET A 227 -20.06 17.14 -4.15
CA MET A 227 -20.88 17.11 -2.94
C MET A 227 -22.18 16.32 -3.09
N GLU A 228 -22.75 16.28 -4.29
CA GLU A 228 -23.89 15.40 -4.59
C GLU A 228 -23.49 13.92 -4.39
N ARG A 229 -22.35 13.49 -4.93
CA ARG A 229 -21.84 12.13 -4.74
C ARG A 229 -21.54 11.80 -3.28
N TYR A 230 -20.88 12.72 -2.58
CA TYR A 230 -20.57 12.59 -1.16
C TYR A 230 -21.83 12.39 -0.33
N THR A 231 -22.83 13.25 -0.53
CA THR A 231 -24.09 13.21 0.22
C THR A 231 -24.92 11.97 -0.08
N ALA A 232 -24.94 11.52 -1.34
CA ALA A 232 -25.66 10.31 -1.76
C ALA A 232 -25.11 9.05 -1.08
N VAL A 233 -23.80 8.98 -0.84
CA VAL A 233 -23.19 7.85 -0.11
C VAL A 233 -23.50 7.93 1.39
N LYS A 234 -23.39 9.11 2.00
CA LYS A 234 -23.70 9.30 3.43
C LYS A 234 -25.15 8.93 3.76
N LYS A 235 -26.12 9.29 2.91
CA LYS A 235 -27.53 8.93 3.12
C LYS A 235 -27.83 7.43 3.06
N LYS A 236 -26.96 6.62 2.48
CA LYS A 236 -27.11 5.15 2.42
C LYS A 236 -26.50 4.43 3.63
N MET A 237 -25.74 5.16 4.47
CA MET A 237 -25.08 4.59 5.65
C MET A 237 -25.90 4.77 6.94
N PHE A 238 -27.01 5.53 6.86
CA PHE A 238 -28.02 5.74 7.89
C PHE A 238 -29.40 5.29 7.39
#